data_d5b4d2377ca8f03cb96d671f8e45e979
#
_entry.id   d5b4d2377ca8f03cb96d671f8e45e979
#
_cell.length_a   1.000
_cell.length_b   1.000
_cell.length_c   1.000
_cell.angle_alpha   90.00
_cell.angle_beta   90.00
_cell.angle_gamma   90.00
#
_symmetry.space_group_name_H-M   'P 1'
#
loop_
_entity.id
_entity.type
_entity.pdbx_description
1 polymer ?
#
loop_
_entity_poly.entity_id
_entity_poly.type
_entity_poly.pdbx_seq_one_letter_code
_entity_poly.pdbx_strand_id
1 'polypeptide(L)'
;VAFSPDGSQIVFESDRGGRQQLYVMGANGGGDKRISFGSGSNSTPVWSPRGDLLAFTKQTGGKFYIGVIGTDGKGERLLSEAYLDEGPDWSPNGRVIVFFREAYPGAGAELWSVDLTGRNLRKLDTTTDASDPAWSPLLD
;
A
#
# COMPACT_ATOMS: atom_id res chain seq x y z
N VAL A 1 1.71 -10.30 -1.86
CA VAL A 1 1.42 -10.57 -3.28
C VAL A 1 -0.04 -10.25 -3.59
N ALA A 2 -0.31 -9.60 -4.71
CA ALA A 2 -1.67 -9.24 -5.12
C ALA A 2 -1.81 -9.29 -6.64
N PHE A 3 -3.01 -9.72 -7.10
CA PHE A 3 -3.35 -9.71 -8.52
C PHE A 3 -3.86 -8.33 -8.96
N SER A 4 -3.58 -7.97 -10.21
CA SER A 4 -4.25 -6.84 -10.85
C SER A 4 -5.77 -7.14 -10.99
N PRO A 5 -6.62 -6.10 -11.09
CA PRO A 5 -8.07 -6.31 -11.18
C PRO A 5 -8.51 -7.21 -12.35
N ASP A 6 -7.80 -7.17 -13.47
CA ASP A 6 -8.08 -8.02 -14.64
C ASP A 6 -7.45 -9.42 -14.54
N GLY A 7 -6.69 -9.68 -13.48
CA GLY A 7 -6.03 -10.98 -13.26
C GLY A 7 -4.81 -11.24 -14.12
N SER A 8 -4.36 -10.28 -14.94
CA SER A 8 -3.26 -10.50 -15.89
C SER A 8 -1.87 -10.33 -15.29
N GLN A 9 -1.76 -9.65 -14.16
CA GLN A 9 -0.49 -9.36 -13.52
C GLN A 9 -0.52 -9.62 -12.02
N ILE A 10 0.67 -9.81 -11.46
CA ILE A 10 0.87 -9.97 -10.02
C ILE A 10 1.89 -8.93 -9.58
N VAL A 11 1.60 -8.22 -8.48
CA VAL A 11 2.59 -7.43 -7.77
C VAL A 11 3.05 -8.18 -6.53
N PHE A 12 4.34 -8.12 -6.24
CA PHE A 12 4.91 -8.78 -5.07
C PHE A 12 6.10 -7.99 -4.55
N GLU A 13 6.48 -8.28 -3.32
CA GLU A 13 7.69 -7.75 -2.73
C GLU A 13 8.80 -8.81 -2.74
N SER A 14 10.04 -8.36 -2.92
CA SER A 14 11.20 -9.25 -2.91
C SER A 14 12.44 -8.50 -2.45
N ASP A 15 13.27 -9.16 -1.67
CA ASP A 15 14.57 -8.64 -1.22
C ASP A 15 15.73 -9.07 -2.11
N ARG A 16 15.45 -9.62 -3.29
CA ARG A 16 16.48 -10.15 -4.22
C ARG A 16 17.54 -9.12 -4.59
N GLY A 17 17.21 -7.82 -4.53
CA GLY A 17 18.14 -6.72 -4.78
C GLY A 17 18.77 -6.13 -3.53
N GLY A 18 18.61 -6.76 -2.36
CA GLY A 18 19.18 -6.32 -1.08
C GLY A 18 18.15 -5.85 -0.07
N ARG A 19 17.27 -4.93 -0.44
CA ARG A 19 16.14 -4.48 0.38
C ARG A 19 14.84 -4.92 -0.29
N GLN A 20 13.75 -4.96 0.50
CA GLN A 20 12.44 -5.26 -0.07
C GLN A 20 12.02 -4.17 -1.03
N GLN A 21 11.68 -4.58 -2.24
CA GLN A 21 11.21 -3.71 -3.32
C GLN A 21 10.00 -4.34 -4.00
N LEU A 22 9.28 -3.52 -4.75
CA LEU A 22 8.09 -3.96 -5.47
C LEU A 22 8.46 -4.42 -6.87
N TYR A 23 7.89 -5.55 -7.26
CA TYR A 23 8.06 -6.16 -8.58
C TYR A 23 6.68 -6.49 -9.15
N VAL A 24 6.57 -6.38 -10.47
CA VAL A 24 5.36 -6.80 -11.21
C VAL A 24 5.76 -7.88 -12.20
N MET A 25 4.92 -8.89 -12.34
CA MET A 25 5.11 -9.96 -13.31
C MET A 25 3.77 -10.33 -13.94
N GLY A 26 3.83 -11.03 -15.08
CA GLY A 26 2.63 -11.65 -15.65
C GLY A 26 2.08 -12.74 -14.75
N ALA A 27 0.76 -12.92 -14.74
CA ALA A 27 0.11 -13.96 -13.94
C ALA A 27 0.50 -15.37 -14.38
N ASN A 28 1.03 -15.51 -15.60
CA ASN A 28 1.58 -16.77 -16.12
C ASN A 28 3.02 -17.04 -15.63
N GLY A 29 3.60 -16.16 -14.81
CA GLY A 29 4.94 -16.33 -14.26
C GLY A 29 6.06 -15.70 -15.06
N GLY A 30 5.75 -14.97 -16.12
CA GLY A 30 6.77 -14.38 -16.98
C GLY A 30 6.99 -12.88 -16.78
N GLY A 31 8.19 -12.40 -17.14
CA GLY A 31 8.49 -10.99 -17.32
C GLY A 31 8.49 -10.15 -16.03
N ASP A 32 9.06 -10.66 -14.94
CA ASP A 32 9.12 -9.88 -13.71
C ASP A 32 9.98 -8.63 -13.87
N LYS A 33 9.50 -7.52 -13.33
CA LYS A 33 10.14 -6.21 -13.43
C LYS A 33 10.05 -5.48 -12.12
N ARG A 34 11.19 -4.98 -11.63
CA ARG A 34 11.22 -4.09 -10.46
C ARG A 34 10.60 -2.74 -10.81
N ILE A 35 9.72 -2.23 -9.97
CA ILE A 35 9.02 -0.96 -10.17
C ILE A 35 9.26 0.07 -9.07
N SER A 36 9.87 -0.31 -7.94
CA SER A 36 10.23 0.64 -6.90
C SER A 36 11.74 0.78 -6.77
N PHE A 37 12.20 1.99 -6.52
CA PHE A 37 13.61 2.34 -6.47
C PHE A 37 13.85 3.36 -5.34
N GLY A 38 15.11 3.73 -5.14
CA GLY A 38 15.48 4.69 -4.13
C GLY A 38 15.81 4.06 -2.78
N SER A 39 15.89 4.90 -1.75
CA SER A 39 16.23 4.48 -0.39
C SER A 39 15.06 3.79 0.30
N GLY A 40 15.38 2.95 1.29
CA GLY A 40 14.38 2.30 2.11
C GLY A 40 13.85 1.00 1.54
N SER A 41 12.82 0.48 2.20
CA SER A 41 12.14 -0.75 1.85
C SER A 41 10.69 -0.48 1.49
N ASN A 42 10.17 -1.21 0.49
CA ASN A 42 8.79 -1.10 0.05
C ASN A 42 8.13 -2.48 0.18
N SER A 43 6.94 -2.52 0.74
CA SER A 43 6.24 -3.77 1.05
C SER A 43 4.72 -3.61 0.99
N THR A 44 4.01 -4.71 1.21
CA THR A 44 2.54 -4.78 1.25
C THR A 44 1.84 -4.11 0.05
N PRO A 45 2.23 -4.43 -1.19
CA PRO A 45 1.62 -3.78 -2.34
C PRO A 45 0.20 -4.28 -2.60
N VAL A 46 -0.69 -3.36 -2.95
CA VAL A 46 -2.08 -3.66 -3.35
C VAL A 46 -2.47 -2.86 -4.58
N TRP A 47 -3.15 -3.52 -5.53
CA TRP A 47 -3.63 -2.89 -6.74
C TRP A 47 -4.85 -2.01 -6.46
N SER A 48 -4.86 -0.81 -7.05
CA SER A 48 -6.09 -0.03 -7.16
C SER A 48 -7.12 -0.83 -7.95
N PRO A 49 -8.42 -0.81 -7.56
CA PRO A 49 -9.46 -1.45 -8.36
C PRO A 49 -9.59 -0.87 -9.78
N ARG A 50 -9.02 0.31 -10.02
CA ARG A 50 -8.94 0.90 -11.35
C ARG A 50 -7.80 0.34 -12.21
N GLY A 51 -6.85 -0.39 -11.60
CA GLY A 51 -5.72 -1.00 -12.30
C GLY A 51 -4.58 -0.05 -12.66
N ASP A 52 -4.65 1.22 -12.29
CA ASP A 52 -3.69 2.25 -12.69
C ASP A 52 -2.60 2.53 -11.65
N LEU A 53 -2.85 2.21 -10.39
CA LEU A 53 -1.95 2.51 -9.29
C LEU A 53 -1.76 1.32 -8.37
N LEU A 54 -0.65 1.34 -7.65
CA LEU A 54 -0.37 0.45 -6.52
C LEU A 54 -0.23 1.29 -5.27
N ALA A 55 -0.86 0.86 -4.17
CA ALA A 55 -0.57 1.38 -2.84
C ALA A 55 0.42 0.45 -2.15
N PHE A 56 1.25 0.99 -1.30
CA PHE A 56 2.29 0.20 -0.62
C PHE A 56 2.71 0.86 0.68
N THR A 57 3.45 0.11 1.49
CA THR A 57 4.12 0.60 2.70
C THR A 57 5.57 0.89 2.36
N LYS A 58 6.06 2.07 2.71
CA LYS A 58 7.46 2.45 2.59
C LYS A 58 8.05 2.68 3.97
N GLN A 59 9.23 2.12 4.21
CA GLN A 59 10.00 2.35 5.41
C GLN A 59 11.34 2.98 5.04
N THR A 60 11.59 4.20 5.51
CA THR A 60 12.86 4.89 5.31
C THR A 60 13.08 5.92 6.41
N GLY A 61 14.34 6.16 6.78
CA GLY A 61 14.68 7.16 7.78
C GLY A 61 14.06 6.94 9.16
N GLY A 62 13.76 5.69 9.52
CA GLY A 62 13.12 5.36 10.80
C GLY A 62 11.62 5.64 10.85
N LYS A 63 11.00 5.94 9.72
CA LYS A 63 9.57 6.23 9.62
C LYS A 63 8.90 5.35 8.58
N PHE A 64 7.59 5.24 8.70
CA PHE A 64 6.74 4.51 7.76
C PHE A 64 5.82 5.48 7.03
N TYR A 65 5.55 5.15 5.78
CA TYR A 65 4.72 5.94 4.89
C TYR A 65 3.76 5.02 4.14
N ILE A 66 2.54 5.48 3.92
CA ILE A 66 1.67 4.90 2.89
C ILE A 66 1.94 5.68 1.61
N GLY A 67 2.28 4.97 0.56
CA GLY A 67 2.58 5.55 -0.74
C GLY A 67 1.73 4.98 -1.86
N VAL A 68 1.70 5.68 -2.97
CA VAL A 68 1.13 5.19 -4.23
C VAL A 68 2.14 5.39 -5.36
N ILE A 69 2.08 4.51 -6.34
CA ILE A 69 2.98 4.55 -7.49
C ILE A 69 2.24 3.99 -8.72
N GLY A 70 2.58 4.48 -9.90
CA GLY A 70 2.07 3.91 -11.14
C GLY A 70 2.54 2.48 -11.34
N THR A 71 1.78 1.69 -12.08
CA THR A 71 2.13 0.29 -12.37
C THR A 71 3.38 0.18 -13.24
N ASP A 72 3.80 1.27 -13.86
CA ASP A 72 5.06 1.39 -14.61
C ASP A 72 6.26 1.80 -13.73
N GLY A 73 6.03 2.02 -12.44
CA GLY A 73 7.07 2.47 -11.50
C GLY A 73 7.29 3.97 -11.46
N LYS A 74 6.42 4.76 -12.08
CA LYS A 74 6.52 6.22 -12.13
C LYS A 74 5.51 6.90 -11.23
N GLY A 75 5.80 8.15 -10.84
CA GLY A 75 4.87 8.99 -10.11
C GLY A 75 4.66 8.59 -8.66
N GLU A 76 5.70 8.10 -7.97
CA GLU A 76 5.60 7.80 -6.56
C GLU A 76 5.18 9.03 -5.76
N ARG A 77 4.18 8.89 -4.90
CA ARG A 77 3.73 9.90 -3.95
C ARG A 77 3.55 9.28 -2.58
N LEU A 78 3.99 9.97 -1.53
CA LEU A 78 3.79 9.55 -0.15
C LEU A 78 2.58 10.29 0.40
N LEU A 79 1.61 9.56 0.90
CA LEU A 79 0.31 10.10 1.35
C LEU A 79 0.24 10.29 2.86
N SER A 80 1.06 9.58 3.63
CA SER A 80 1.07 9.64 5.09
C SER A 80 2.47 9.41 5.62
N GLU A 81 2.71 9.83 6.87
CA GLU A 81 3.96 9.62 7.57
C GLU A 81 3.66 9.39 9.04
N ALA A 82 4.23 8.32 9.63
CA ALA A 82 4.08 8.05 11.05
C ALA A 82 5.19 7.15 11.58
N TYR A 83 5.18 6.89 12.89
CA TYR A 83 6.03 5.89 13.51
C TYR A 83 5.82 4.52 12.85
N LEU A 84 4.56 4.15 12.61
CA LEU A 84 4.21 2.93 11.88
C LEU A 84 2.89 3.15 11.16
N ASP A 85 2.94 3.19 9.83
CA ASP A 85 1.79 3.15 8.92
C ASP A 85 1.98 1.96 8.00
N GLU A 86 1.03 1.02 7.98
CA GLU A 86 1.16 -0.21 7.22
C GLU A 86 -0.17 -0.74 6.70
N GLY A 87 -0.06 -1.68 5.78
CA GLY A 87 -1.16 -2.52 5.35
C GLY A 87 -2.26 -1.78 4.61
N PRO A 88 -1.93 -1.01 3.57
CA PRO A 88 -2.93 -0.26 2.83
C PRO A 88 -3.90 -1.18 2.10
N ASP A 89 -5.16 -0.74 2.02
CA ASP A 89 -6.16 -1.33 1.14
C ASP A 89 -7.00 -0.21 0.50
N TRP A 90 -7.49 -0.46 -0.70
CA TRP A 90 -8.23 0.52 -1.49
C TRP A 90 -9.72 0.43 -1.25
N SER A 91 -10.39 1.59 -1.19
CA SER A 91 -11.84 1.63 -1.33
C SER A 91 -12.24 1.14 -2.73
N PRO A 92 -13.45 0.58 -2.90
CA PRO A 92 -13.87 0.04 -4.19
C PRO A 92 -13.87 1.05 -5.35
N ASN A 93 -13.99 2.35 -5.06
CA ASN A 93 -13.92 3.39 -6.07
C ASN A 93 -12.49 3.87 -6.39
N GLY A 94 -11.48 3.34 -5.71
CA GLY A 94 -10.07 3.71 -5.94
C GLY A 94 -9.67 5.10 -5.48
N ARG A 95 -10.43 5.73 -4.58
CA ARG A 95 -10.19 7.11 -4.14
C ARG A 95 -9.66 7.25 -2.72
N VAL A 96 -9.90 6.25 -1.87
CA VAL A 96 -9.53 6.29 -0.46
C VAL A 96 -8.74 5.05 -0.13
N ILE A 97 -7.71 5.22 0.69
CA ILE A 97 -6.89 4.13 1.19
C ILE A 97 -7.10 4.04 2.70
N VAL A 98 -7.39 2.85 3.20
CA VAL A 98 -7.43 2.54 4.62
C VAL A 98 -6.16 1.79 4.99
N PHE A 99 -5.63 2.07 6.16
CA PHE A 99 -4.41 1.44 6.65
C PHE A 99 -4.44 1.41 8.19
N PHE A 100 -3.51 0.69 8.80
CA PHE A 100 -3.38 0.76 10.25
C PHE A 100 -2.18 1.62 10.66
N ARG A 101 -2.31 2.29 11.78
CA ARG A 101 -1.30 3.19 12.34
C ARG A 101 -1.03 2.85 13.79
N GLU A 102 0.24 2.84 14.14
CA GLU A 102 0.68 2.93 15.53
C GLU A 102 1.42 4.26 15.68
N ALA A 103 0.88 5.14 16.54
CA ALA A 103 1.40 6.50 16.64
C ALA A 103 2.77 6.58 17.34
N TYR A 104 3.01 5.66 18.29
CA TYR A 104 4.27 5.53 19.02
C TYR A 104 4.38 4.09 19.55
N PRO A 105 5.58 3.63 19.95
CA PRO A 105 5.75 2.25 20.44
C PRO A 105 4.80 1.94 21.60
N GLY A 106 4.01 0.87 21.44
CA GLY A 106 3.06 0.44 22.45
C GLY A 106 1.72 1.18 22.46
N ALA A 107 1.49 2.08 21.50
CA ALA A 107 0.23 2.83 21.42
C ALA A 107 -0.97 1.97 21.04
N GLY A 108 -0.74 0.81 20.43
CA GLY A 108 -1.78 -0.03 19.84
C GLY A 108 -2.12 0.40 18.41
N ALA A 109 -2.55 -0.55 17.61
CA ALA A 109 -2.88 -0.31 16.21
C ALA A 109 -4.28 0.29 16.06
N GLU A 110 -4.41 1.31 15.22
CA GLU A 110 -5.65 2.02 14.92
C GLU A 110 -5.88 2.02 13.42
N LEU A 111 -7.14 2.07 12.99
CA LEU A 111 -7.48 2.24 11.59
C LEU A 111 -7.52 3.72 11.23
N TRP A 112 -6.92 4.04 10.11
CA TRP A 112 -6.88 5.38 9.53
C TRP A 112 -7.22 5.32 8.05
N SER A 113 -7.68 6.42 7.50
CA SER A 113 -7.90 6.56 6.07
C SER A 113 -7.30 7.86 5.56
N VAL A 114 -6.95 7.86 4.27
CA VAL A 114 -6.42 9.03 3.57
C VAL A 114 -6.93 9.00 2.13
N ASP A 115 -7.23 10.16 1.58
CA ASP A 115 -7.58 10.26 0.17
C ASP A 115 -6.36 10.04 -0.73
N LEU A 116 -6.59 9.59 -1.95
CA LEU A 116 -5.55 9.44 -2.97
C LEU A 116 -4.74 10.74 -3.19
N THR A 117 -5.33 11.89 -2.88
CA THR A 117 -4.65 13.20 -2.95
C THR A 117 -3.75 13.49 -1.75
N GLY A 118 -3.72 12.63 -0.73
CA GLY A 118 -3.01 12.85 0.53
C GLY A 118 -3.79 13.71 1.53
N ARG A 119 -5.05 14.02 1.23
CA ARG A 119 -5.93 14.85 2.09
C ARG A 119 -6.86 13.97 2.91
N ASN A 120 -7.55 14.60 3.85
CA ASN A 120 -8.56 13.96 4.71
C ASN A 120 -8.01 12.75 5.48
N LEU A 121 -6.76 12.87 5.93
CA LEU A 121 -6.16 11.88 6.82
C LEU A 121 -6.93 11.90 8.13
N ARG A 122 -7.55 10.77 8.49
CA ARG A 122 -8.38 10.70 9.70
C ARG A 122 -8.39 9.30 10.29
N LYS A 123 -8.54 9.26 11.60
CA LYS A 123 -8.76 8.03 12.35
C LYS A 123 -10.19 7.53 12.15
N LEU A 124 -10.32 6.22 11.99
CA LEU A 124 -11.60 5.53 11.98
C LEU A 124 -11.80 4.92 13.36
N ASP A 125 -13.00 5.12 13.96
CA ASP A 125 -13.26 4.63 15.30
C ASP A 125 -13.36 3.11 15.32
N THR A 126 -12.56 2.52 16.23
CA THR A 126 -12.64 1.10 16.58
C THR A 126 -12.66 0.98 18.09
N THR A 127 -13.29 -0.06 18.63
CA THR A 127 -13.39 -0.25 20.08
C THR A 127 -12.14 -0.89 20.68
N THR A 128 -11.31 -1.50 19.84
CA THR A 128 -10.06 -2.19 20.23
C THR A 128 -9.00 -1.93 19.18
N ASP A 129 -7.79 -2.41 19.44
CA ASP A 129 -6.72 -2.38 18.45
C ASP A 129 -7.16 -3.05 17.15
N ALA A 130 -6.75 -2.47 16.02
CA ALA A 130 -7.14 -2.94 14.70
C ALA A 130 -5.98 -2.83 13.71
N SER A 131 -5.81 -3.86 12.88
CA SER A 131 -4.78 -3.91 11.84
C SER A 131 -5.30 -4.65 10.62
N ASP A 132 -4.51 -4.64 9.53
CA ASP A 132 -4.78 -5.37 8.30
C ASP A 132 -6.19 -5.12 7.75
N PRO A 133 -6.56 -3.84 7.52
CA PRO A 133 -7.90 -3.52 7.05
C PRO A 133 -8.16 -4.05 5.64
N ALA A 134 -9.43 -4.31 5.35
CA ALA A 134 -9.90 -4.67 4.01
C ALA A 134 -11.24 -4.03 3.74
N TRP A 135 -11.43 -3.50 2.52
CA TRP A 135 -12.69 -2.94 2.08
C TRP A 135 -13.62 -4.04 1.56
N SER A 136 -14.90 -3.92 1.86
CA SER A 136 -15.88 -4.77 1.19
C SER A 136 -16.05 -4.32 -0.26
N PRO A 137 -16.37 -5.23 -1.19
CA PRO A 137 -16.70 -4.83 -2.54
C PRO A 137 -17.98 -4.01 -2.57
N LEU A 138 -18.18 -3.25 -3.66
CA LEU A 138 -19.45 -2.58 -3.89
C LEU A 138 -20.54 -3.63 -4.06
N LEU A 139 -21.69 -3.38 -3.43
CA LEU A 139 -22.87 -4.22 -3.59
C LEU A 139 -23.72 -3.63 -4.70
N ASP A 140 -24.18 -4.49 -5.59
CA ASP A 140 -25.10 -4.12 -6.68
C ASP A 140 -26.54 -3.98 -6.17
#